data_3010bfd8dde11b15b41ab9c2da3fbedb
#
_entry.id   3010bfd8dde11b15b41ab9c2da3fbedb
#
_cell.length_a   1.000
_cell.length_b   1.000
_cell.length_c   1.000
_cell.angle_alpha   90.00
_cell.angle_beta   90.00
_cell.angle_gamma   90.00
#
_symmetry.space_group_name_H-M   'P 1'
#
loop_
_entity.id
_entity.type
_entity.pdbx_description
1 polymer ?
#
loop_
_entity_poly.entity_id
_entity_poly.type
_entity_poly.pdbx_seq_one_letter_code
_entity_poly.pdbx_strand_id
1 'polypeptide(L)'
;MAKEIKFGEDARKSLLSGVNKIADTVKVTLGPKGRNVVLDKKFGAPLITNDGVTIAKEIELDDPFENMGAGLVKEVSIKTNDVAGDGTTTAMVLAQSMIREGVKNVAAGGDPMAIKRGMDKAVKVAVEGLKEISSEVNGKEDIARVASISANNREIGELISEAMEKVSKDGVITIEESKTSNTELNVVEGMQFDKGYVSPYICLLYTSPSPRD
;
A
#
# COMPACT_ATOMS: atom_id res chain seq x y z
N MET A 1 1.11 7.45 -31.32
CA MET A 1 1.00 5.98 -31.37
C MET A 1 -0.42 5.60 -31.75
N ALA A 2 -0.60 4.64 -32.69
CA ALA A 2 -1.92 4.09 -32.98
C ALA A 2 -2.43 3.33 -31.73
N LYS A 3 -3.75 3.45 -31.47
CA LYS A 3 -4.39 2.71 -30.38
C LYS A 3 -4.91 1.38 -30.92
N GLU A 4 -4.58 0.30 -30.23
CA GLU A 4 -5.18 -1.01 -30.47
C GLU A 4 -6.49 -1.10 -29.68
N ILE A 5 -7.52 -1.68 -30.26
CA ILE A 5 -8.87 -1.77 -29.65
C ILE A 5 -9.30 -3.23 -29.63
N LYS A 6 -9.68 -3.75 -28.47
CA LYS A 6 -10.30 -5.07 -28.30
C LYS A 6 -11.73 -4.92 -27.79
N PHE A 7 -12.62 -5.81 -28.19
CA PHE A 7 -14.03 -5.79 -27.85
C PHE A 7 -14.48 -7.13 -27.23
N GLY A 8 -15.62 -7.07 -26.55
CA GLY A 8 -16.38 -8.25 -26.16
C GLY A 8 -15.67 -9.15 -25.15
N GLU A 9 -15.72 -10.45 -25.42
CA GLU A 9 -15.21 -11.47 -24.51
C GLU A 9 -13.68 -11.48 -24.44
N ASP A 10 -13.00 -11.25 -25.55
CA ASP A 10 -11.52 -11.25 -25.59
C ASP A 10 -10.92 -10.12 -24.77
N ALA A 11 -11.55 -8.93 -24.81
CA ALA A 11 -11.15 -7.81 -23.98
C ALA A 11 -11.29 -8.15 -22.47
N ARG A 12 -12.44 -8.73 -22.08
CA ARG A 12 -12.68 -9.15 -20.68
C ARG A 12 -11.71 -10.23 -20.23
N LYS A 13 -11.39 -11.22 -21.08
CA LYS A 13 -10.43 -12.28 -20.76
C LYS A 13 -9.04 -11.72 -20.54
N SER A 14 -8.56 -10.83 -21.41
CA SER A 14 -7.23 -10.21 -21.25
C SER A 14 -7.15 -9.38 -19.96
N LEU A 15 -8.16 -8.54 -19.68
CA LEU A 15 -8.21 -7.78 -18.42
C LEU A 15 -8.23 -8.68 -17.20
N LEU A 16 -9.06 -9.72 -17.18
CA LEU A 16 -9.15 -10.68 -16.06
C LEU A 16 -7.84 -11.46 -15.88
N SER A 17 -7.16 -11.81 -16.97
CA SER A 17 -5.83 -12.44 -16.90
C SER A 17 -4.84 -11.54 -16.16
N GLY A 18 -4.78 -10.26 -16.50
CA GLY A 18 -3.93 -9.29 -15.83
C GLY A 18 -4.26 -9.12 -14.34
N VAL A 19 -5.56 -9.01 -14.01
CA VAL A 19 -6.04 -8.99 -12.63
C VAL A 19 -5.56 -10.22 -11.85
N ASN A 20 -5.71 -11.41 -12.43
CA ASN A 20 -5.31 -12.65 -11.78
C ASN A 20 -3.79 -12.72 -11.59
N LYS A 21 -2.99 -12.39 -12.60
CA LYS A 21 -1.52 -12.43 -12.51
C LYS A 21 -1.00 -11.58 -11.36
N ILE A 22 -1.46 -10.33 -11.23
CA ILE A 22 -0.99 -9.47 -10.14
C ILE A 22 -1.52 -9.92 -8.77
N ALA A 23 -2.80 -10.24 -8.66
CA ALA A 23 -3.39 -10.65 -7.40
C ALA A 23 -2.85 -11.99 -6.90
N ASP A 24 -2.63 -12.97 -7.76
CA ASP A 24 -2.05 -14.26 -7.41
C ASP A 24 -0.58 -14.14 -6.98
N THR A 25 0.17 -13.19 -7.55
CA THR A 25 1.54 -12.88 -7.13
C THR A 25 1.58 -12.32 -5.71
N VAL A 26 0.72 -11.35 -5.38
CA VAL A 26 0.71 -10.75 -4.05
C VAL A 26 0.05 -11.64 -3.00
N LYS A 27 -0.90 -12.47 -3.40
CA LYS A 27 -1.63 -13.37 -2.51
C LYS A 27 -0.73 -14.34 -1.73
N VAL A 28 0.44 -14.69 -2.27
CA VAL A 28 1.39 -15.59 -1.60
C VAL A 28 2.01 -14.99 -0.34
N THR A 29 1.92 -13.67 -0.17
CA THR A 29 2.43 -12.96 1.01
C THR A 29 1.43 -12.88 2.15
N LEU A 30 0.17 -13.28 1.93
CA LEU A 30 -0.93 -13.09 2.89
C LEU A 30 -0.92 -14.15 4.00
N GLY A 31 -1.16 -13.68 5.22
CA GLY A 31 -1.44 -14.50 6.40
C GLY A 31 -0.20 -15.11 7.05
N PRO A 32 -0.39 -15.95 8.08
CA PRO A 32 0.69 -16.46 8.93
C PRO A 32 1.65 -17.42 8.21
N LYS A 33 1.28 -17.92 7.04
CA LYS A 33 2.14 -18.72 6.13
C LYS A 33 2.61 -17.91 4.93
N GLY A 34 2.46 -16.58 4.99
CA GLY A 34 2.90 -15.67 3.93
C GLY A 34 4.39 -15.83 3.65
N ARG A 35 4.75 -15.68 2.37
CA ARG A 35 6.12 -15.79 1.87
C ARG A 35 6.57 -14.47 1.28
N ASN A 36 7.86 -14.24 1.30
CA ASN A 36 8.43 -13.11 0.59
C ASN A 36 8.45 -13.37 -0.92
N VAL A 37 8.30 -12.31 -1.68
CA VAL A 37 8.47 -12.28 -3.13
C VAL A 37 9.83 -11.65 -3.43
N VAL A 38 10.53 -12.21 -4.40
CA VAL A 38 11.79 -11.67 -4.90
C VAL A 38 11.50 -10.95 -6.21
N LEU A 39 11.77 -9.66 -6.22
CA LEU A 39 11.58 -8.79 -7.39
C LEU A 39 12.94 -8.51 -8.03
N ASP A 40 13.05 -8.78 -9.32
CA ASP A 40 14.23 -8.42 -10.09
C ASP A 40 14.27 -6.92 -10.31
N LYS A 41 15.44 -6.32 -10.10
CA LYS A 41 15.67 -4.90 -10.40
C LYS A 41 16.69 -4.77 -11.53
N LYS A 42 16.39 -3.92 -12.50
CA LYS A 42 17.29 -3.62 -13.62
C LYS A 42 18.67 -3.09 -13.17
N PHE A 43 18.71 -2.48 -12.00
CA PHE A 43 19.94 -1.97 -11.38
C PHE A 43 19.94 -2.27 -9.88
N GLY A 44 21.00 -2.89 -9.38
CA GLY A 44 21.17 -3.24 -7.97
C GLY A 44 20.79 -4.67 -7.62
N ALA A 45 20.71 -4.95 -6.33
CA ALA A 45 20.31 -6.26 -5.83
C ALA A 45 18.79 -6.49 -5.97
N PRO A 46 18.35 -7.75 -6.16
CA PRO A 46 16.94 -8.10 -6.12
C PRO A 46 16.27 -7.63 -4.81
N LEU A 47 15.06 -7.10 -4.91
CA LEU A 47 14.29 -6.70 -3.75
C LEU A 47 13.50 -7.88 -3.20
N ILE A 48 13.68 -8.20 -1.93
CA ILE A 48 12.93 -9.22 -1.21
C ILE A 48 11.91 -8.50 -0.34
N THR A 49 10.62 -8.71 -0.59
CA THR A 49 9.55 -8.04 0.16
C THR A 49 8.31 -8.91 0.29
N ASN A 50 7.51 -8.65 1.30
CA ASN A 50 6.16 -9.20 1.48
C ASN A 50 5.08 -8.11 1.42
N ASP A 51 5.45 -6.86 1.19
CA ASP A 51 4.51 -5.76 1.08
C ASP A 51 3.79 -5.77 -0.27
N GLY A 52 2.46 -5.89 -0.21
CA GLY A 52 1.61 -6.01 -1.39
C GLY A 52 1.66 -4.79 -2.31
N VAL A 53 1.73 -3.58 -1.78
CA VAL A 53 1.78 -2.36 -2.60
C VAL A 53 3.11 -2.23 -3.33
N THR A 54 4.21 -2.56 -2.68
CA THR A 54 5.55 -2.56 -3.28
C THR A 54 5.63 -3.58 -4.41
N ILE A 55 5.16 -4.81 -4.16
CA ILE A 55 5.10 -5.85 -5.20
C ILE A 55 4.25 -5.40 -6.38
N ALA A 56 3.05 -4.87 -6.10
CA ALA A 56 2.13 -4.43 -7.14
C ALA A 56 2.70 -3.31 -8.02
N LYS A 57 3.45 -2.37 -7.44
CA LYS A 57 4.06 -1.26 -8.18
C LYS A 57 5.12 -1.73 -9.19
N GLU A 58 5.89 -2.75 -8.83
CA GLU A 58 6.99 -3.27 -9.66
C GLU A 58 6.51 -4.23 -10.77
N ILE A 59 5.30 -4.81 -10.67
CA ILE A 59 4.80 -5.74 -11.68
C ILE A 59 4.38 -4.98 -12.93
N GLU A 60 5.02 -5.33 -14.05
CA GLU A 60 4.63 -4.95 -15.40
C GLU A 60 4.44 -6.21 -16.26
N LEU A 61 3.40 -6.22 -17.09
CA LEU A 61 3.08 -7.35 -17.95
C LEU A 61 3.35 -6.98 -19.41
N ASP A 62 3.85 -7.93 -20.21
CA ASP A 62 4.21 -7.72 -21.60
C ASP A 62 2.99 -7.40 -22.49
N ASP A 63 1.85 -8.08 -22.25
CA ASP A 63 0.60 -7.81 -22.97
C ASP A 63 -0.04 -6.50 -22.46
N PRO A 64 -0.22 -5.48 -23.31
CA PRO A 64 -0.79 -4.19 -22.91
C PRO A 64 -2.19 -4.30 -22.31
N PHE A 65 -3.02 -5.23 -22.77
CA PHE A 65 -4.39 -5.41 -22.27
C PHE A 65 -4.39 -6.10 -20.90
N GLU A 66 -3.52 -7.09 -20.70
CA GLU A 66 -3.32 -7.68 -19.38
C GLU A 66 -2.74 -6.65 -18.41
N ASN A 67 -1.78 -5.84 -18.86
CA ASN A 67 -1.19 -4.79 -18.04
C ASN A 67 -2.21 -3.72 -17.60
N MET A 68 -3.20 -3.40 -18.46
CA MET A 68 -4.33 -2.55 -18.05
C MET A 68 -5.15 -3.20 -16.92
N GLY A 69 -5.43 -4.49 -17.01
CA GLY A 69 -6.12 -5.25 -15.95
C GLY A 69 -5.33 -5.25 -14.62
N ALA A 70 -4.03 -5.49 -14.69
CA ALA A 70 -3.12 -5.38 -13.55
C ALA A 70 -3.11 -3.95 -12.97
N GLY A 71 -3.10 -2.93 -13.82
CA GLY A 71 -3.15 -1.51 -13.43
C GLY A 71 -4.37 -1.16 -12.57
N LEU A 72 -5.54 -1.72 -12.89
CA LEU A 72 -6.76 -1.50 -12.09
C LEU A 72 -6.61 -2.04 -10.65
N VAL A 73 -6.03 -3.20 -10.49
CA VAL A 73 -5.80 -3.79 -9.15
C VAL A 73 -4.65 -3.09 -8.41
N LYS A 74 -3.63 -2.65 -9.15
CA LYS A 74 -2.56 -1.81 -8.62
C LYS A 74 -3.12 -0.53 -8.00
N GLU A 75 -4.07 0.13 -8.66
CA GLU A 75 -4.74 1.34 -8.17
C GLU A 75 -5.51 1.09 -6.86
N VAL A 76 -6.16 -0.08 -6.73
CA VAL A 76 -6.82 -0.49 -5.48
C VAL A 76 -5.81 -0.57 -4.33
N SER A 77 -4.65 -1.17 -4.57
CA SER A 77 -3.58 -1.28 -3.57
C SER A 77 -3.05 0.08 -3.13
N ILE A 78 -2.79 0.98 -4.09
CA ILE A 78 -2.28 2.33 -3.82
C ILE A 78 -3.29 3.12 -2.97
N LYS A 79 -4.57 3.13 -3.37
CA LYS A 79 -5.62 3.83 -2.60
C LYS A 79 -5.80 3.27 -1.19
N THR A 80 -5.68 1.96 -1.02
CA THR A 80 -5.76 1.35 0.31
C THR A 80 -4.58 1.78 1.17
N ASN A 81 -3.38 1.82 0.60
CA ASN A 81 -2.17 2.29 1.29
C ASN A 81 -2.30 3.76 1.72
N ASP A 82 -2.80 4.62 0.84
CA ASP A 82 -2.93 6.06 1.10
C ASP A 82 -3.95 6.36 2.21
N VAL A 83 -4.99 5.52 2.35
CA VAL A 83 -6.08 5.75 3.33
C VAL A 83 -5.82 5.03 4.65
N ALA A 84 -5.31 3.80 4.62
CA ALA A 84 -5.20 2.94 5.80
C ALA A 84 -3.75 2.56 6.15
N GLY A 85 -2.80 2.68 5.23
CA GLY A 85 -1.40 2.30 5.44
C GLY A 85 -1.15 0.79 5.52
N ASP A 86 -2.20 -0.03 5.60
CA ASP A 86 -2.14 -1.49 5.70
C ASP A 86 -3.32 -2.16 4.97
N GLY A 87 -3.27 -3.48 4.84
CA GLY A 87 -4.34 -4.25 4.19
C GLY A 87 -4.31 -4.23 2.66
N THR A 88 -3.25 -3.77 2.03
CA THR A 88 -3.09 -3.64 0.58
C THR A 88 -3.27 -4.98 -0.15
N THR A 89 -2.64 -6.04 0.36
CA THR A 89 -2.79 -7.40 -0.19
C THR A 89 -4.22 -7.91 -0.07
N THR A 90 -4.86 -7.71 1.08
CA THR A 90 -6.26 -8.10 1.32
C THR A 90 -7.19 -7.40 0.35
N ALA A 91 -7.01 -6.10 0.14
CA ALA A 91 -7.80 -5.32 -0.81
C ALA A 91 -7.67 -5.85 -2.25
N MET A 92 -6.46 -6.21 -2.69
CA MET A 92 -6.25 -6.81 -4.01
C MET A 92 -6.91 -8.18 -4.17
N VAL A 93 -6.86 -9.02 -3.16
CA VAL A 93 -7.52 -10.35 -3.18
C VAL A 93 -9.04 -10.22 -3.21
N LEU A 94 -9.60 -9.26 -2.45
CA LEU A 94 -11.03 -8.95 -2.51
C LEU A 94 -11.44 -8.41 -3.88
N ALA A 95 -10.67 -7.48 -4.43
CA ALA A 95 -10.92 -6.94 -5.77
C ALA A 95 -10.88 -8.04 -6.84
N GLN A 96 -9.90 -8.94 -6.80
CA GLN A 96 -9.84 -10.10 -7.68
C GLN A 96 -11.11 -10.96 -7.60
N SER A 97 -11.55 -11.28 -6.38
CA SER A 97 -12.73 -12.11 -6.16
C SER A 97 -14.01 -11.44 -6.69
N MET A 98 -14.18 -10.14 -6.42
CA MET A 98 -15.33 -9.38 -6.92
C MET A 98 -15.32 -9.27 -8.46
N ILE A 99 -14.17 -9.02 -9.06
CA ILE A 99 -14.04 -8.93 -10.53
C ILE A 99 -14.32 -10.28 -11.17
N ARG A 100 -13.78 -11.39 -10.64
CA ARG A 100 -14.01 -12.74 -11.17
C ARG A 100 -15.48 -13.11 -11.16
N GLU A 101 -16.17 -12.90 -10.04
CA GLU A 101 -17.59 -13.21 -9.93
C GLU A 101 -18.45 -12.25 -10.76
N GLY A 102 -18.10 -10.97 -10.79
CA GLY A 102 -18.77 -9.99 -11.66
C GLY A 102 -18.68 -10.35 -13.15
N VAL A 103 -17.48 -10.69 -13.62
CA VAL A 103 -17.26 -11.08 -15.04
C VAL A 103 -18.02 -12.36 -15.39
N LYS A 104 -18.08 -13.36 -14.49
CA LYS A 104 -18.89 -14.58 -14.71
C LYS A 104 -20.37 -14.26 -14.88
N ASN A 105 -20.91 -13.40 -14.02
CA ASN A 105 -22.30 -13.02 -14.10
C ASN A 105 -22.61 -12.22 -15.38
N VAL A 106 -21.72 -11.32 -15.81
CA VAL A 106 -21.85 -10.60 -17.07
C VAL A 106 -21.80 -11.58 -18.26
N ALA A 107 -20.88 -12.55 -18.24
CA ALA A 107 -20.75 -13.55 -19.28
C ALA A 107 -22.01 -14.46 -19.37
N ALA A 108 -22.69 -14.68 -18.25
CA ALA A 108 -23.97 -15.39 -18.20
C ALA A 108 -25.17 -14.56 -18.65
N GLY A 109 -24.96 -13.32 -19.11
CA GLY A 109 -26.02 -12.45 -19.61
C GLY A 109 -26.62 -11.50 -18.57
N GLY A 110 -26.03 -11.40 -17.39
CA GLY A 110 -26.44 -10.44 -16.35
C GLY A 110 -26.19 -8.98 -16.77
N ASP A 111 -27.12 -8.09 -16.41
CA ASP A 111 -26.94 -6.65 -16.63
C ASP A 111 -25.78 -6.09 -15.77
N PRO A 112 -24.70 -5.56 -16.38
CA PRO A 112 -23.55 -5.04 -15.63
C PRO A 112 -23.92 -3.93 -14.65
N MET A 113 -24.89 -3.08 -14.99
CA MET A 113 -25.31 -1.98 -14.11
C MET A 113 -26.13 -2.48 -12.91
N ALA A 114 -26.92 -3.53 -13.09
CA ALA A 114 -27.62 -4.17 -11.99
C ALA A 114 -26.63 -4.86 -11.04
N ILE A 115 -25.63 -5.56 -11.57
CA ILE A 115 -24.55 -6.17 -10.79
C ILE A 115 -23.81 -5.10 -9.99
N LYS A 116 -23.41 -3.99 -10.59
CA LYS A 116 -22.78 -2.88 -9.90
C LYS A 116 -23.62 -2.36 -8.74
N ARG A 117 -24.93 -2.08 -8.98
CA ARG A 117 -25.83 -1.63 -7.89
C ARG A 117 -25.93 -2.65 -6.77
N GLY A 118 -25.91 -3.94 -7.08
CA GLY A 118 -25.88 -5.03 -6.10
C GLY A 118 -24.61 -5.01 -5.26
N MET A 119 -23.44 -4.88 -5.90
CA MET A 119 -22.15 -4.77 -5.22
C MET A 119 -22.08 -3.54 -4.31
N ASP A 120 -22.56 -2.38 -4.77
CA ASP A 120 -22.59 -1.14 -3.97
C ASP A 120 -23.44 -1.30 -2.70
N LYS A 121 -24.57 -2.01 -2.78
CA LYS A 121 -25.41 -2.34 -1.61
C LYS A 121 -24.70 -3.31 -0.67
N ALA A 122 -24.09 -4.37 -1.21
CA ALA A 122 -23.36 -5.36 -0.41
C ALA A 122 -22.19 -4.74 0.35
N VAL A 123 -21.44 -3.84 -0.30
CA VAL A 123 -20.34 -3.11 0.35
C VAL A 123 -20.83 -2.27 1.52
N LYS A 124 -21.95 -1.56 1.39
CA LYS A 124 -22.52 -0.77 2.50
C LYS A 124 -22.83 -1.65 3.70
N VAL A 125 -23.56 -2.75 3.49
CA VAL A 125 -23.90 -3.70 4.57
C VAL A 125 -22.64 -4.32 5.20
N ALA A 126 -21.65 -4.70 4.39
CA ALA A 126 -20.38 -5.25 4.89
C ALA A 126 -19.62 -4.23 5.74
N VAL A 127 -19.58 -2.96 5.32
CA VAL A 127 -18.91 -1.88 6.08
C VAL A 127 -19.64 -1.61 7.40
N GLU A 128 -20.98 -1.61 7.42
CA GLU A 128 -21.76 -1.47 8.64
C GLU A 128 -21.48 -2.62 9.61
N GLY A 129 -21.51 -3.87 9.14
CA GLY A 129 -21.19 -5.03 9.97
C GLY A 129 -19.73 -5.03 10.48
N LEU A 130 -18.76 -4.55 9.67
CA LEU A 130 -17.38 -4.38 10.13
C LEU A 130 -17.26 -3.33 11.24
N LYS A 131 -18.02 -2.24 11.15
CA LYS A 131 -18.04 -1.21 12.21
C LYS A 131 -18.60 -1.74 13.52
N GLU A 132 -19.61 -2.61 13.47
CA GLU A 132 -20.21 -3.22 14.67
C GLU A 132 -19.24 -4.14 15.42
N ILE A 133 -18.35 -4.84 14.70
CA ILE A 133 -17.36 -5.76 15.29
C ILE A 133 -16.01 -5.11 15.54
N SER A 134 -15.78 -3.88 15.06
CA SER A 134 -14.53 -3.17 15.27
C SER A 134 -14.42 -2.70 16.71
N SER A 135 -13.19 -2.71 17.24
CA SER A 135 -12.86 -2.16 18.56
C SER A 135 -11.94 -0.97 18.39
N GLU A 136 -12.16 0.06 19.19
CA GLU A 136 -11.25 1.21 19.20
C GLU A 136 -9.91 0.83 19.80
N VAL A 137 -8.84 1.37 19.22
CA VAL A 137 -7.48 1.20 19.75
C VAL A 137 -7.29 2.16 20.91
N ASN A 138 -7.16 1.61 22.12
CA ASN A 138 -7.02 2.37 23.35
C ASN A 138 -5.76 1.96 24.12
N GLY A 139 -4.84 2.91 24.25
CA GLY A 139 -3.64 2.74 25.05
C GLY A 139 -2.47 2.06 24.34
N LYS A 140 -1.37 1.99 25.08
CA LYS A 140 -0.06 1.56 24.58
C LYS A 140 -0.03 0.12 24.09
N GLU A 141 -0.71 -0.79 24.81
CA GLU A 141 -0.70 -2.21 24.46
C GLU A 141 -1.41 -2.50 23.13
N ASP A 142 -2.54 -1.82 22.88
CA ASP A 142 -3.28 -2.00 21.63
C ASP A 142 -2.50 -1.42 20.44
N ILE A 143 -1.87 -0.25 20.62
CA ILE A 143 -0.97 0.33 19.61
C ILE A 143 0.18 -0.62 19.29
N ALA A 144 0.83 -1.18 20.34
CA ALA A 144 1.91 -2.14 20.16
C ALA A 144 1.45 -3.41 19.40
N ARG A 145 0.23 -3.91 19.69
CA ARG A 145 -0.34 -5.07 18.99
C ARG A 145 -0.57 -4.78 17.51
N VAL A 146 -1.23 -3.65 17.19
CA VAL A 146 -1.51 -3.25 15.81
C VAL A 146 -0.21 -3.06 15.03
N ALA A 147 0.75 -2.31 15.60
CA ALA A 147 2.04 -2.08 14.97
C ALA A 147 2.86 -3.36 14.79
N SER A 148 2.82 -4.28 15.78
CA SER A 148 3.50 -5.59 15.68
C SER A 148 2.93 -6.47 14.59
N ILE A 149 1.61 -6.45 14.39
CA ILE A 149 0.94 -7.20 13.32
C ILE A 149 1.32 -6.63 11.96
N SER A 150 1.28 -5.31 11.80
CA SER A 150 1.60 -4.64 10.54
C SER A 150 3.08 -4.82 10.17
N ALA A 151 4.00 -4.65 11.12
CA ALA A 151 5.43 -4.85 10.92
C ALA A 151 5.87 -6.33 10.88
N ASN A 152 4.97 -7.26 11.25
CA ASN A 152 5.29 -8.66 11.49
C ASN A 152 6.52 -8.84 12.43
N ASN A 153 6.70 -7.91 13.35
CA ASN A 153 7.80 -7.88 14.32
C ASN A 153 7.36 -7.19 15.61
N ARG A 154 7.50 -7.90 16.74
CA ARG A 154 7.07 -7.40 18.04
C ARG A 154 7.95 -6.25 18.56
N GLU A 155 9.26 -6.31 18.35
CA GLU A 155 10.19 -5.28 18.79
C GLU A 155 9.91 -3.94 18.11
N ILE A 156 9.63 -3.97 16.81
CA ILE A 156 9.21 -2.78 16.03
C ILE A 156 7.88 -2.25 16.57
N GLY A 157 6.92 -3.13 16.88
CA GLY A 157 5.64 -2.72 17.44
C GLY A 157 5.76 -2.03 18.81
N GLU A 158 6.61 -2.53 19.68
CA GLU A 158 6.89 -1.92 20.97
C GLU A 158 7.58 -0.55 20.82
N LEU A 159 8.53 -0.44 19.88
CA LEU A 159 9.21 0.83 19.56
C LEU A 159 8.24 1.90 19.02
N ILE A 160 7.36 1.52 18.10
CA ILE A 160 6.33 2.42 17.57
C ILE A 160 5.36 2.86 18.68
N SER A 161 4.98 1.95 19.56
CA SER A 161 4.11 2.28 20.69
C SER A 161 4.77 3.27 21.65
N GLU A 162 6.08 3.11 21.90
CA GLU A 162 6.85 4.07 22.71
C GLU A 162 6.96 5.44 21.99
N ALA A 163 7.17 5.44 20.68
CA ALA A 163 7.17 6.66 19.87
C ALA A 163 5.83 7.40 19.99
N MET A 164 4.71 6.69 19.80
CA MET A 164 3.37 7.25 19.92
C MET A 164 3.08 7.85 21.30
N GLU A 165 3.59 7.24 22.35
CA GLU A 165 3.45 7.78 23.71
C GLU A 165 4.17 9.12 23.88
N LYS A 166 5.35 9.29 23.24
CA LYS A 166 6.14 10.52 23.31
C LYS A 166 5.59 11.66 22.46
N VAL A 167 5.07 11.35 21.25
CA VAL A 167 4.59 12.37 20.29
C VAL A 167 3.10 12.67 20.41
N SER A 168 2.36 11.93 21.23
CA SER A 168 0.90 11.98 21.37
C SER A 168 0.13 11.66 20.05
N LYS A 169 -1.21 11.76 20.10
CA LYS A 169 -2.09 11.35 18.98
C LYS A 169 -1.94 12.19 17.71
N ASP A 170 -1.46 13.41 17.83
CA ASP A 170 -1.31 14.36 16.72
C ASP A 170 0.13 14.40 16.16
N GLY A 171 1.03 13.61 16.72
CA GLY A 171 2.42 13.55 16.31
C GLY A 171 2.61 12.75 15.02
N VAL A 172 3.59 13.13 14.24
CA VAL A 172 3.99 12.43 13.01
C VAL A 172 5.18 11.52 13.32
N ILE A 173 5.06 10.24 12.95
CA ILE A 173 6.15 9.27 13.04
C ILE A 173 6.64 9.00 11.63
N THR A 174 7.93 9.23 11.40
CA THR A 174 8.63 8.88 10.16
C THR A 174 9.60 7.74 10.43
N ILE A 175 9.77 6.87 9.45
CA ILE A 175 10.70 5.74 9.50
C ILE A 175 11.75 5.97 8.42
N GLU A 176 13.01 6.01 8.82
CA GLU A 176 14.15 6.20 7.93
C GLU A 176 15.17 5.09 8.15
N GLU A 177 15.94 4.79 7.11
CA GLU A 177 17.04 3.85 7.20
C GLU A 177 18.16 4.41 8.07
N SER A 178 18.53 3.70 9.16
CA SER A 178 19.62 4.12 10.02
C SER A 178 20.96 4.04 9.32
N LYS A 179 21.84 5.01 9.57
CA LYS A 179 23.23 4.97 9.14
C LYS A 179 24.09 4.07 10.02
N THR A 180 23.56 3.63 11.15
CA THR A 180 24.21 2.72 12.13
C THR A 180 23.55 1.35 12.08
N SER A 181 24.18 0.36 12.74
CA SER A 181 23.60 -1.00 12.86
C SER A 181 22.47 -1.08 13.92
N ASN A 182 22.21 -0.01 14.64
CA ASN A 182 21.24 0.01 15.71
C ASN A 182 19.96 0.75 15.31
N THR A 183 18.83 0.26 15.81
CA THR A 183 17.55 0.97 15.71
C THR A 183 17.50 2.03 16.80
N GLU A 184 17.27 3.27 16.42
CA GLU A 184 17.21 4.42 17.32
C GLU A 184 15.88 5.14 17.19
N LEU A 185 15.36 5.63 18.32
CA LEU A 185 14.18 6.48 18.39
C LEU A 185 14.60 7.91 18.68
N ASN A 186 14.47 8.78 17.68
CA ASN A 186 14.76 10.21 17.81
C ASN A 186 13.44 10.99 17.91
N VAL A 187 13.28 11.77 18.97
CA VAL A 187 12.14 12.64 19.18
C VAL A 187 12.56 14.08 18.86
N VAL A 188 11.83 14.72 17.97
CA VAL A 188 12.05 16.13 17.61
C VAL A 188 10.87 16.95 18.11
N GLU A 189 11.13 17.93 18.95
CA GLU A 189 10.14 18.91 19.37
C GLU A 189 10.06 20.01 18.32
N GLY A 190 8.91 20.12 17.65
CA GLY A 190 8.69 21.09 16.58
C GLY A 190 8.37 20.42 15.24
N MET A 191 8.77 21.05 14.14
CA MET A 191 8.51 20.56 12.79
C MET A 191 9.84 20.38 12.04
N GLN A 192 10.08 19.18 11.52
CA GLN A 192 11.25 18.88 10.69
C GLN A 192 10.85 18.98 9.21
N PHE A 193 11.62 19.70 8.42
CA PHE A 193 11.44 19.85 6.98
C PHE A 193 12.56 19.13 6.24
N ASP A 194 12.23 18.30 5.26
CA ASP A 194 13.20 17.56 4.44
C ASP A 194 14.07 18.49 3.58
N LYS A 195 13.55 19.67 3.25
CA LYS A 195 14.25 20.69 2.45
C LYS A 195 14.16 22.04 3.16
N GLY A 196 15.23 22.40 3.88
CA GLY A 196 15.28 23.66 4.66
C GLY A 196 15.59 24.89 3.82
N TYR A 197 16.33 24.75 2.70
CA TYR A 197 16.79 25.87 1.89
C TYR A 197 16.47 25.68 0.42
N VAL A 198 16.03 26.76 -0.23
CA VAL A 198 15.84 26.79 -1.69
C VAL A 198 17.17 26.62 -2.44
N SER A 199 18.28 27.02 -1.83
CA SER A 199 19.62 26.83 -2.32
C SER A 199 20.62 26.63 -1.16
N PRO A 200 21.54 25.64 -1.25
CA PRO A 200 22.60 25.45 -0.26
C PRO A 200 23.50 26.69 -0.06
N TYR A 201 23.59 27.53 -1.05
CA TYR A 201 24.41 28.76 -1.01
C TYR A 201 23.83 29.88 -0.11
N ILE A 202 22.52 29.85 0.16
CA ILE A 202 21.87 30.80 1.08
C ILE A 202 22.34 30.58 2.52
N CYS A 203 22.59 29.31 2.90
CA CYS A 203 23.10 28.96 4.23
C CYS A 203 24.51 29.51 4.47
N LEU A 204 25.39 29.48 3.46
CA LEU A 204 26.77 29.93 3.57
C LEU A 204 26.87 31.47 3.71
N LEU A 205 25.93 32.21 3.13
CA LEU A 205 25.90 33.68 3.24
C LEU A 205 25.41 34.16 4.61
N TYR A 206 24.60 33.36 5.33
CA TYR A 206 24.03 33.75 6.61
C TYR A 206 24.87 33.37 7.83
N THR A 207 25.72 32.35 7.69
CA THR A 207 26.51 31.81 8.82
C THR A 207 28.00 32.23 8.78
N SER A 208 28.46 32.90 7.74
CA SER A 208 29.82 33.48 7.70
C SER A 208 29.81 34.81 8.44
N PRO A 209 30.55 34.95 9.55
CA PRO A 209 30.75 36.27 10.15
C PRO A 209 31.42 37.16 9.14
N SER A 210 30.93 38.40 9.02
CA SER A 210 31.53 39.40 8.14
C SER A 210 32.99 39.64 8.57
N PRO A 211 33.92 39.67 7.64
CA PRO A 211 35.33 39.97 7.98
C PRO A 211 35.55 41.42 8.45
N ARG A 212 34.49 42.16 8.74
CA ARG A 212 34.54 43.59 9.09
C ARG A 212 34.00 43.93 10.48
N ASP A 213 33.68 42.92 11.31
CA ASP A 213 33.32 43.13 12.70
C ASP A 213 34.42 42.73 13.66
#